data_5d68e5ec7693ae6457fc6e8fa55b1d60
#
_entry.id   5d68e5ec7693ae6457fc6e8fa55b1d60
#
_cell.length_a   1.000
_cell.length_b   1.000
_cell.length_c   1.000
_cell.angle_alpha   90.00
_cell.angle_beta   90.00
_cell.angle_gamma   90.00
#
_symmetry.space_group_name_H-M   'P 1'
#
loop_
_entity.id
_entity.type
_entity.pdbx_description
1 polymer ?
#
loop_
_entity_poly.entity_id
_entity_poly.type
_entity_poly.pdbx_seq_one_letter_code
_entity_poly.pdbx_strand_id
1 'polypeptide(L)'
;MIKIPIKHYTHPMRQIITVTTIALLFFNGCDNGTAQQKAGSAKKKTASAVQKNSKQGNTLMAPDFTLADLDGDWITLNKLKGKVVLLNFWGTWCGPCRQEIPAFINLTEKYKKDGLEIVGITLTSGSPSNIRSFADKWGINYTLLTDIEGNETQTVTALYSQATGQRITGIPTTFIIDREGFIRQRYVGPRSEKIFYRDLKPYL
;
A
#
# COMPACT_ATOMS: atom_id res chain seq x y z
N MET A 1 -33.69 -19.78 -29.63
CA MET A 1 -32.38 -20.47 -29.73
C MET A 1 -31.44 -19.60 -30.56
N ILE A 2 -30.59 -18.82 -29.92
CA ILE A 2 -29.60 -17.98 -30.58
C ILE A 2 -28.24 -18.60 -30.29
N LYS A 3 -27.58 -19.09 -31.34
CA LYS A 3 -26.21 -19.66 -31.26
C LYS A 3 -25.21 -18.51 -31.32
N ILE A 4 -24.40 -18.38 -30.28
CA ILE A 4 -23.25 -17.47 -30.21
C ILE A 4 -22.01 -18.23 -30.70
N PRO A 5 -21.26 -17.74 -31.69
CA PRO A 5 -20.07 -18.41 -32.21
C PRO A 5 -18.88 -18.20 -31.27
N ILE A 6 -18.24 -19.30 -30.91
CA ILE A 6 -16.99 -19.33 -30.13
C ILE A 6 -15.85 -18.94 -31.08
N LYS A 7 -15.20 -17.81 -30.82
CA LYS A 7 -13.98 -17.39 -31.52
C LYS A 7 -12.76 -18.05 -30.86
N HIS A 8 -12.19 -19.03 -31.54
CA HIS A 8 -10.90 -19.60 -31.18
C HIS A 8 -9.80 -18.59 -31.43
N TYR A 9 -9.13 -18.19 -30.36
CA TYR A 9 -7.93 -17.34 -30.40
C TYR A 9 -6.70 -18.24 -30.42
N THR A 10 -6.07 -18.36 -31.62
CA THR A 10 -4.81 -19.10 -31.76
C THR A 10 -3.63 -18.18 -31.43
N HIS A 11 -2.88 -18.51 -30.40
CA HIS A 11 -1.62 -17.84 -30.08
C HIS A 11 -0.51 -18.27 -31.05
N PRO A 12 0.29 -17.36 -31.61
CA PRO A 12 1.51 -17.73 -32.29
C PRO A 12 2.64 -17.99 -31.29
N MET A 13 3.17 -19.20 -31.33
CA MET A 13 4.42 -19.59 -30.69
C MET A 13 5.56 -18.69 -31.15
N ARG A 14 6.15 -17.95 -30.23
CA ARG A 14 7.37 -17.16 -30.50
C ARG A 14 8.60 -17.99 -30.13
N GLN A 15 9.39 -18.26 -31.12
CA GLN A 15 10.60 -19.07 -31.11
C GLN A 15 11.65 -18.54 -30.13
N ILE A 16 12.26 -19.49 -29.44
CA ILE A 16 13.42 -19.32 -28.57
C ILE A 16 14.65 -19.19 -29.48
N ILE A 17 15.33 -18.05 -29.46
CA ILE A 17 16.65 -17.90 -30.04
C ILE A 17 17.68 -18.08 -28.93
N THR A 18 18.33 -19.23 -28.95
CA THR A 18 19.57 -19.52 -28.21
C THR A 18 20.73 -18.79 -28.89
N VAL A 19 21.42 -17.93 -28.15
CA VAL A 19 22.72 -17.45 -28.56
C VAL A 19 23.76 -17.94 -27.56
N THR A 20 24.60 -18.81 -28.07
CA THR A 20 25.73 -19.48 -27.46
C THR A 20 26.97 -18.59 -27.44
N THR A 21 27.66 -18.61 -26.30
CA THR A 21 29.12 -18.57 -26.07
C THR A 21 30.04 -17.64 -26.88
N ILE A 22 31.06 -17.11 -26.17
CA ILE A 22 32.53 -17.16 -26.40
C ILE A 22 33.14 -16.07 -25.48
N ALA A 23 33.93 -16.40 -24.60
CA ALA A 23 35.32 -16.76 -24.35
C ALA A 23 36.09 -15.68 -23.58
N LEU A 24 36.64 -16.12 -22.50
CA LEU A 24 37.97 -15.96 -21.92
C LEU A 24 38.89 -14.85 -22.49
N LEU A 25 39.53 -14.09 -21.60
CA LEU A 25 40.97 -14.02 -21.45
C LEU A 25 41.39 -13.14 -20.25
N PHE A 26 42.17 -13.72 -19.40
CA PHE A 26 43.26 -13.31 -18.55
C PHE A 26 43.73 -11.83 -18.58
N PHE A 27 44.01 -11.26 -17.41
CA PHE A 27 45.36 -10.80 -17.08
C PHE A 27 45.55 -10.60 -15.57
N ASN A 28 46.64 -11.22 -15.06
CA ASN A 28 47.22 -11.04 -13.75
C ASN A 28 47.90 -9.66 -13.63
N GLY A 29 47.96 -9.14 -12.42
CA GLY A 29 48.85 -8.03 -12.09
C GLY A 29 48.87 -7.81 -10.57
N CYS A 30 49.79 -8.50 -9.88
CA CYS A 30 50.27 -8.10 -8.56
C CYS A 30 51.09 -6.83 -8.68
N ASP A 31 50.89 -5.88 -7.76
CA ASP A 31 52.07 -5.19 -7.22
C ASP A 31 51.83 -4.66 -5.79
N ASN A 32 52.85 -4.90 -4.96
CA ASN A 32 53.01 -4.47 -3.59
C ASN A 32 53.51 -3.01 -3.54
N GLY A 33 53.01 -2.24 -2.56
CA GLY A 33 53.61 -0.94 -2.28
C GLY A 33 53.23 -0.45 -0.87
N THR A 34 54.03 -0.88 0.09
CA THR A 34 54.11 -0.36 1.46
C THR A 34 54.65 1.07 1.47
N ALA A 35 54.00 2.02 2.08
CA ALA A 35 54.67 3.20 2.63
C ALA A 35 53.85 3.81 3.79
N GLN A 36 54.43 3.67 4.97
CA GLN A 36 54.08 4.39 6.20
C GLN A 36 54.55 5.84 6.07
N GLN A 37 53.72 6.81 6.45
CA GLN A 37 54.23 8.07 7.01
C GLN A 37 53.28 8.72 8.01
N LYS A 38 53.93 9.18 9.06
CA LYS A 38 53.52 9.73 10.36
C LYS A 38 52.73 11.04 10.33
N ALA A 39 51.83 11.12 11.32
CA ALA A 39 51.60 12.23 12.24
C ALA A 39 51.58 13.69 11.73
N GLY A 40 50.43 14.34 11.96
CA GLY A 40 50.28 15.78 11.95
C GLY A 40 48.98 16.18 12.68
N SER A 41 49.11 16.46 13.98
CA SER A 41 48.05 17.01 14.85
C SER A 41 47.73 18.44 14.42
N ALA A 42 46.49 18.72 14.08
CA ALA A 42 45.97 20.08 14.09
C ALA A 42 44.50 20.06 14.55
N LYS A 43 44.36 20.48 15.79
CA LYS A 43 43.10 20.76 16.49
C LYS A 43 42.42 21.98 15.86
N LYS A 44 41.38 21.79 15.06
CA LYS A 44 40.54 22.89 14.59
C LYS A 44 39.14 22.69 15.22
N LYS A 45 38.87 23.50 16.24
CA LYS A 45 37.53 23.69 16.79
C LYS A 45 36.67 24.29 15.68
N THR A 46 35.72 23.55 15.19
CA THR A 46 34.61 24.09 14.39
C THR A 46 33.34 23.86 15.15
N ALA A 47 32.65 24.96 15.40
CA ALA A 47 31.40 25.03 16.14
C ALA A 47 30.37 24.10 15.51
N SER A 48 29.84 23.21 16.35
CA SER A 48 28.67 22.38 16.01
C SER A 48 27.47 23.30 15.80
N ALA A 49 27.14 23.56 14.54
CA ALA A 49 25.82 24.06 14.21
C ALA A 49 24.84 22.95 14.52
N VAL A 50 24.06 23.17 15.60
CA VAL A 50 22.87 22.39 15.90
C VAL A 50 21.90 22.55 14.71
N GLN A 51 21.98 21.60 13.80
CA GLN A 51 20.92 21.44 12.79
C GLN A 51 19.67 21.01 13.57
N LYS A 52 18.74 21.96 13.72
CA LYS A 52 17.35 21.67 14.04
C LYS A 52 16.88 20.63 13.03
N ASN A 53 16.75 19.38 13.49
CA ASN A 53 16.10 18.31 12.76
C ASN A 53 14.65 18.72 12.52
N SER A 54 14.40 19.39 11.41
CA SER A 54 13.07 19.57 10.87
C SER A 54 12.46 18.17 10.72
N LYS A 55 11.25 17.99 11.23
CA LYS A 55 10.39 16.83 11.08
C LYS A 55 10.59 16.22 9.68
N GLN A 56 11.35 15.15 9.59
CA GLN A 56 11.46 14.35 8.38
C GLN A 56 10.16 13.57 8.29
N GLY A 57 9.13 14.24 7.74
CA GLY A 57 7.84 13.62 7.48
C GLY A 57 8.09 12.37 6.63
N ASN A 58 7.47 11.29 7.03
CA ASN A 58 7.51 10.03 6.29
C ASN A 58 7.16 10.33 4.82
N THR A 59 8.14 10.22 3.93
CA THR A 59 8.02 10.56 2.50
C THR A 59 7.69 9.32 1.66
N LEU A 60 7.18 8.27 2.30
CA LEU A 60 6.82 7.03 1.62
C LEU A 60 5.53 7.21 0.82
N MET A 61 5.66 7.17 -0.49
CA MET A 61 4.50 7.13 -1.39
C MET A 61 3.74 5.81 -1.22
N ALA A 62 2.42 5.90 -1.08
CA ALA A 62 1.56 4.73 -1.04
C ALA A 62 1.61 4.00 -2.39
N PRO A 63 1.85 2.67 -2.40
CA PRO A 63 1.80 1.89 -3.63
C PRO A 63 0.43 2.01 -4.28
N ASP A 64 0.43 2.26 -5.60
CA ASP A 64 -0.80 2.25 -6.37
C ASP A 64 -1.34 0.82 -6.52
N PHE A 65 -2.66 0.72 -6.61
CA PHE A 65 -3.34 -0.55 -6.86
C PHE A 65 -4.60 -0.31 -7.68
N THR A 66 -5.10 -1.39 -8.27
CA THR A 66 -6.43 -1.44 -8.90
C THR A 66 -7.14 -2.69 -8.39
N LEU A 67 -8.32 -2.49 -7.79
CA LEU A 67 -9.22 -3.55 -7.31
C LEU A 67 -10.63 -3.25 -7.76
N ALA A 68 -11.51 -4.24 -7.74
CA ALA A 68 -12.93 -4.03 -7.97
C ALA A 68 -13.64 -3.62 -6.69
N ASP A 69 -14.62 -2.72 -6.82
CA ASP A 69 -15.61 -2.54 -5.79
C ASP A 69 -16.68 -3.66 -5.86
N LEU A 70 -17.69 -3.57 -5.00
CA LEU A 70 -18.74 -4.61 -4.95
C LEU A 70 -19.69 -4.59 -6.17
N ASP A 71 -19.67 -3.54 -6.98
CA ASP A 71 -20.44 -3.41 -8.23
C ASP A 71 -19.65 -3.88 -9.45
N GLY A 72 -18.35 -4.17 -9.25
CA GLY A 72 -17.43 -4.59 -10.30
C GLY A 72 -16.72 -3.43 -10.98
N ASP A 73 -16.87 -2.21 -10.47
CA ASP A 73 -16.17 -1.04 -10.97
C ASP A 73 -14.72 -1.01 -10.49
N TRP A 74 -13.82 -0.62 -11.38
CA TRP A 74 -12.38 -0.61 -11.09
C TRP A 74 -11.96 0.66 -10.37
N ILE A 75 -11.51 0.50 -9.13
CA ILE A 75 -11.02 1.57 -8.28
C ILE A 75 -9.50 1.50 -8.20
N THR A 76 -8.85 2.61 -8.56
CA THR A 76 -7.39 2.78 -8.51
C THR A 76 -7.04 3.82 -7.47
N LEU A 77 -6.06 3.57 -6.61
CA LEU A 77 -5.67 4.54 -5.57
C LEU A 77 -5.27 5.90 -6.18
N ASN A 78 -4.57 5.91 -7.31
CA ASN A 78 -4.18 7.14 -7.99
C ASN A 78 -5.35 8.04 -8.41
N LYS A 79 -6.55 7.48 -8.63
CA LYS A 79 -7.78 8.26 -8.89
C LYS A 79 -8.33 8.97 -7.65
N LEU A 80 -7.83 8.61 -6.47
CA LEU A 80 -8.21 9.23 -5.20
C LEU A 80 -7.26 10.36 -4.78
N LYS A 81 -6.26 10.71 -5.59
CA LYS A 81 -5.40 11.88 -5.34
C LYS A 81 -6.23 13.15 -5.14
N GLY A 82 -5.80 13.99 -4.21
CA GLY A 82 -6.55 15.15 -3.75
C GLY A 82 -7.50 14.87 -2.59
N LYS A 83 -7.74 13.57 -2.28
CA LYS A 83 -8.47 13.14 -1.08
C LYS A 83 -7.51 12.63 -0.01
N VAL A 84 -7.94 12.69 1.24
CA VAL A 84 -7.30 11.97 2.35
C VAL A 84 -7.89 10.56 2.38
N VAL A 85 -7.05 9.54 2.25
CA VAL A 85 -7.52 8.15 2.19
C VAL A 85 -7.20 7.43 3.50
N LEU A 86 -8.23 6.86 4.13
CA LEU A 86 -8.09 5.89 5.21
C LEU A 86 -8.21 4.49 4.60
N LEU A 87 -7.07 3.87 4.31
CA LEU A 87 -6.98 2.56 3.68
C LEU A 87 -6.89 1.47 4.73
N ASN A 88 -7.90 0.60 4.80
CA ASN A 88 -8.03 -0.45 5.81
C ASN A 88 -7.99 -1.84 5.19
N PHE A 89 -7.06 -2.68 5.63
CA PHE A 89 -7.01 -4.11 5.32
C PHE A 89 -7.79 -4.86 6.39
N TRP A 90 -8.87 -5.53 6.01
CA TRP A 90 -9.82 -6.13 6.95
C TRP A 90 -10.51 -7.38 6.39
N GLY A 91 -11.38 -8.02 7.16
CA GLY A 91 -12.20 -9.13 6.71
C GLY A 91 -13.51 -9.22 7.49
N THR A 92 -14.57 -9.71 6.84
CA THR A 92 -15.90 -9.85 7.45
C THR A 92 -15.93 -10.79 8.67
N TRP A 93 -15.04 -11.78 8.68
CA TRP A 93 -14.85 -12.77 9.76
C TRP A 93 -14.01 -12.25 10.93
N CYS A 94 -13.30 -11.13 10.76
CA CYS A 94 -12.36 -10.59 11.73
C CYS A 94 -13.10 -9.83 12.84
N GLY A 95 -13.14 -10.36 14.04
CA GLY A 95 -13.78 -9.74 15.21
C GLY A 95 -13.29 -8.34 15.51
N PRO A 96 -11.96 -8.12 15.68
CA PRO A 96 -11.39 -6.78 15.90
C PRO A 96 -11.70 -5.79 14.78
N CYS A 97 -11.74 -6.24 13.51
CA CYS A 97 -12.08 -5.37 12.37
C CYS A 97 -13.52 -4.83 12.48
N ARG A 98 -14.45 -5.68 12.92
CA ARG A 98 -15.85 -5.27 13.10
C ARG A 98 -16.03 -4.19 14.17
N GLN A 99 -15.11 -4.10 15.13
CA GLN A 99 -15.15 -3.06 16.17
C GLN A 99 -14.88 -1.66 15.62
N GLU A 100 -14.18 -1.53 14.49
CA GLU A 100 -13.87 -0.25 13.86
C GLU A 100 -14.97 0.26 12.91
N ILE A 101 -15.86 -0.63 12.44
CA ILE A 101 -16.91 -0.28 11.46
C ILE A 101 -17.73 0.94 11.89
N PRO A 102 -18.24 1.05 13.13
CA PRO A 102 -19.01 2.23 13.56
C PRO A 102 -18.17 3.52 13.48
N ALA A 103 -16.88 3.45 13.81
CA ALA A 103 -15.99 4.61 13.71
C ALA A 103 -15.82 5.07 12.26
N PHE A 104 -15.68 4.13 11.33
CA PHE A 104 -15.53 4.45 9.90
C PHE A 104 -16.83 5.03 9.31
N ILE A 105 -17.98 4.49 9.69
CA ILE A 105 -19.30 5.04 9.29
C ILE A 105 -19.40 6.50 9.72
N ASN A 106 -19.15 6.79 11.00
CA ASN A 106 -19.21 8.13 11.57
C ASN A 106 -18.21 9.10 10.90
N LEU A 107 -16.98 8.65 10.66
CA LEU A 107 -15.97 9.46 9.99
C LEU A 107 -16.34 9.77 8.54
N THR A 108 -16.91 8.81 7.83
CA THR A 108 -17.42 9.00 6.47
C THR A 108 -18.52 10.05 6.45
N GLU A 109 -19.51 9.95 7.33
CA GLU A 109 -20.63 10.90 7.42
C GLU A 109 -20.14 12.33 7.70
N LYS A 110 -19.18 12.46 8.62
CA LYS A 110 -18.68 13.77 9.07
C LYS A 110 -17.75 14.44 8.08
N TYR A 111 -16.85 13.68 7.43
CA TYR A 111 -15.68 14.26 6.74
C TYR A 111 -15.59 13.90 5.24
N LYS A 112 -16.55 13.16 4.66
CA LYS A 112 -16.57 12.90 3.21
C LYS A 112 -16.58 14.19 2.39
N LYS A 113 -17.32 15.21 2.85
CA LYS A 113 -17.38 16.54 2.19
C LYS A 113 -16.05 17.31 2.31
N ASP A 114 -15.27 17.02 3.35
CA ASP A 114 -13.95 17.59 3.58
C ASP A 114 -12.85 16.81 2.83
N GLY A 115 -13.24 15.84 2.01
CA GLY A 115 -12.34 15.07 1.15
C GLY A 115 -11.78 13.80 1.78
N LEU A 116 -12.36 13.31 2.89
CA LEU A 116 -12.04 11.98 3.41
C LEU A 116 -12.65 10.90 2.51
N GLU A 117 -11.83 9.90 2.15
CA GLU A 117 -12.28 8.66 1.52
C GLU A 117 -11.83 7.47 2.37
N ILE A 118 -12.77 6.66 2.82
CA ILE A 118 -12.46 5.41 3.53
C ILE A 118 -12.58 4.26 2.53
N VAL A 119 -11.51 3.46 2.45
CA VAL A 119 -11.39 2.34 1.50
C VAL A 119 -11.03 1.08 2.29
N GLY A 120 -11.94 0.12 2.32
CA GLY A 120 -11.72 -1.19 2.93
C GLY A 120 -11.31 -2.23 1.88
N ILE A 121 -10.06 -2.71 1.93
CA ILE A 121 -9.63 -3.88 1.15
C ILE A 121 -10.04 -5.14 1.90
N THR A 122 -10.97 -5.89 1.33
CA THR A 122 -11.66 -7.02 1.99
C THR A 122 -10.94 -8.32 1.69
N LEU A 123 -10.26 -8.88 2.68
CA LEU A 123 -9.45 -10.10 2.55
C LEU A 123 -10.26 -11.35 2.84
N THR A 124 -10.17 -12.37 1.97
CA THR A 124 -10.72 -13.73 2.18
C THR A 124 -12.14 -13.75 2.77
N SER A 125 -13.02 -12.90 2.27
CA SER A 125 -14.37 -12.72 2.82
C SER A 125 -15.49 -13.30 1.93
N GLY A 126 -15.11 -14.11 0.95
CA GLY A 126 -16.04 -14.74 0.01
C GLY A 126 -16.37 -13.85 -1.19
N SER A 127 -17.49 -14.13 -1.84
CA SER A 127 -17.91 -13.42 -3.04
C SER A 127 -18.31 -11.95 -2.77
N PRO A 128 -18.29 -11.07 -3.79
CA PRO A 128 -18.80 -9.71 -3.67
C PRO A 128 -20.22 -9.64 -3.10
N SER A 129 -21.10 -10.59 -3.44
CA SER A 129 -22.46 -10.68 -2.89
C SER A 129 -22.49 -10.97 -1.39
N ASN A 130 -21.59 -11.83 -0.90
CA ASN A 130 -21.46 -12.10 0.54
C ASN A 130 -20.98 -10.87 1.30
N ILE A 131 -19.99 -10.15 0.74
CA ILE A 131 -19.45 -8.93 1.31
C ILE A 131 -20.55 -7.84 1.32
N ARG A 132 -21.34 -7.72 0.24
CA ARG A 132 -22.46 -6.78 0.15
C ARG A 132 -23.51 -7.07 1.23
N SER A 133 -23.94 -8.32 1.37
CA SER A 133 -24.91 -8.71 2.40
C SER A 133 -24.41 -8.37 3.81
N PHE A 134 -23.11 -8.53 4.04
CA PHE A 134 -22.48 -8.10 5.29
C PHE A 134 -22.49 -6.57 5.44
N ALA A 135 -22.12 -5.83 4.39
CA ALA A 135 -22.08 -4.38 4.39
C ALA A 135 -23.47 -3.77 4.68
N ASP A 136 -24.50 -4.29 4.03
CA ASP A 136 -25.89 -3.87 4.23
C ASP A 136 -26.32 -4.10 5.68
N LYS A 137 -26.02 -5.28 6.23
CA LYS A 137 -26.34 -5.62 7.62
C LYS A 137 -25.68 -4.70 8.64
N TRP A 138 -24.46 -4.24 8.34
CA TRP A 138 -23.67 -3.38 9.24
C TRP A 138 -23.83 -1.89 8.95
N GLY A 139 -24.58 -1.52 7.91
CA GLY A 139 -24.78 -0.13 7.48
C GLY A 139 -23.48 0.53 6.98
N ILE A 140 -22.58 -0.24 6.36
CA ILE A 140 -21.31 0.28 5.86
C ILE A 140 -21.59 1.26 4.72
N ASN A 141 -21.09 2.50 4.85
CA ASN A 141 -21.36 3.63 3.95
C ASN A 141 -20.08 4.13 3.24
N TYR A 142 -19.04 3.32 3.20
CA TYR A 142 -17.74 3.62 2.58
C TYR A 142 -17.35 2.54 1.56
N THR A 143 -16.35 2.85 0.74
CA THR A 143 -15.93 1.98 -0.37
C THR A 143 -15.32 0.67 0.15
N LEU A 144 -15.81 -0.45 -0.35
CA LEU A 144 -15.25 -1.78 -0.12
C LEU A 144 -14.72 -2.33 -1.43
N LEU A 145 -13.46 -2.79 -1.38
CA LEU A 145 -12.77 -3.39 -2.52
C LEU A 145 -12.51 -4.87 -2.25
N THR A 146 -12.55 -5.66 -3.30
CA THR A 146 -12.35 -7.11 -3.26
C THR A 146 -11.56 -7.59 -4.47
N ASP A 147 -11.33 -8.90 -4.53
CA ASP A 147 -10.67 -9.54 -5.66
C ASP A 147 -11.53 -9.43 -6.92
N ILE A 148 -10.87 -9.34 -8.07
CA ILE A 148 -11.49 -9.31 -9.40
C ILE A 148 -11.63 -10.75 -9.91
N GLU A 149 -10.51 -11.46 -10.01
CA GLU A 149 -10.45 -12.81 -10.56
C GLU A 149 -9.76 -13.82 -9.65
N GLY A 150 -9.12 -13.36 -8.55
CA GLY A 150 -8.37 -14.31 -7.76
C GLY A 150 -7.86 -13.85 -6.41
N ASN A 151 -6.68 -13.25 -6.38
CA ASN A 151 -5.97 -12.93 -5.14
C ASN A 151 -5.29 -11.56 -5.18
N GLU A 152 -5.88 -10.63 -5.91
CA GLU A 152 -5.35 -9.27 -6.07
C GLU A 152 -5.25 -8.55 -4.72
N THR A 153 -6.21 -8.75 -3.82
CA THR A 153 -6.17 -8.15 -2.47
C THR A 153 -4.95 -8.63 -1.67
N GLN A 154 -4.55 -9.90 -1.84
CA GLN A 154 -3.35 -10.45 -1.22
C GLN A 154 -2.08 -9.86 -1.86
N THR A 155 -2.08 -9.67 -3.18
CA THR A 155 -0.99 -9.01 -3.91
C THR A 155 -0.80 -7.58 -3.42
N VAL A 156 -1.89 -6.82 -3.26
CA VAL A 156 -1.85 -5.46 -2.70
C VAL A 156 -1.34 -5.48 -1.25
N THR A 157 -1.76 -6.46 -0.45
CA THR A 157 -1.26 -6.64 0.93
C THR A 157 0.25 -6.87 0.97
N ALA A 158 0.78 -7.70 0.06
CA ALA A 158 2.21 -7.95 -0.08
C ALA A 158 2.96 -6.69 -0.54
N LEU A 159 2.41 -5.95 -1.49
CA LEU A 159 2.96 -4.71 -2.01
C LEU A 159 3.11 -3.65 -0.91
N TYR A 160 2.09 -3.45 -0.08
CA TYR A 160 2.15 -2.52 1.07
C TYR A 160 3.14 -3.00 2.15
N SER A 161 3.22 -4.32 2.36
CA SER A 161 4.21 -4.91 3.28
C SER A 161 5.64 -4.62 2.82
N GLN A 162 5.91 -4.78 1.53
CA GLN A 162 7.22 -4.53 0.93
C GLN A 162 7.58 -3.04 0.97
N ALA A 163 6.67 -2.18 0.51
CA ALA A 163 6.90 -0.74 0.44
C ALA A 163 7.16 -0.11 1.82
N THR A 164 6.46 -0.58 2.85
CA THR A 164 6.62 -0.05 4.22
C THR A 164 7.78 -0.70 4.97
N GLY A 165 8.40 -1.75 4.45
CA GLY A 165 9.39 -2.57 5.17
C GLY A 165 8.80 -3.31 6.37
N GLN A 166 7.48 -3.35 6.53
CA GLN A 166 6.76 -3.94 7.66
C GLN A 166 5.64 -4.85 7.15
N ARG A 167 5.78 -6.14 7.39
CA ARG A 167 4.78 -7.13 6.96
C ARG A 167 3.39 -6.82 7.55
N ILE A 168 2.36 -6.98 6.74
CA ILE A 168 0.96 -7.00 7.20
C ILE A 168 0.66 -8.45 7.59
N THR A 169 0.89 -8.79 8.86
CA THR A 169 0.69 -10.15 9.41
C THR A 169 -0.60 -10.29 10.20
N GLY A 170 -1.33 -9.20 10.36
CA GLY A 170 -2.59 -9.17 11.12
C GLY A 170 -3.52 -8.09 10.61
N ILE A 171 -4.80 -8.30 10.82
CA ILE A 171 -5.88 -7.36 10.51
C ILE A 171 -6.69 -7.02 11.77
N PRO A 172 -7.22 -5.80 11.87
CA PRO A 172 -7.13 -4.73 10.88
C PRO A 172 -5.73 -4.12 10.82
N THR A 173 -5.30 -3.76 9.61
CA THR A 173 -4.15 -2.87 9.40
C THR A 173 -4.62 -1.68 8.59
N THR A 174 -4.39 -0.47 9.11
CA THR A 174 -4.95 0.76 8.53
C THR A 174 -3.84 1.76 8.24
N PHE A 175 -3.90 2.41 7.08
CA PHE A 175 -3.00 3.48 6.68
C PHE A 175 -3.77 4.79 6.50
N ILE A 176 -3.19 5.91 6.94
CA ILE A 176 -3.61 7.24 6.53
C ILE A 176 -2.70 7.67 5.38
N ILE A 177 -3.31 8.03 4.26
CA ILE A 177 -2.63 8.52 3.05
C ILE A 177 -3.15 9.93 2.82
N ASP A 178 -2.23 10.90 2.66
CA ASP A 178 -2.61 12.28 2.42
C ASP A 178 -3.04 12.55 0.97
N ARG A 179 -3.38 13.81 0.69
CA ARG A 179 -3.87 14.26 -0.61
C ARG A 179 -2.84 14.11 -1.74
N GLU A 180 -1.55 14.13 -1.41
CA GLU A 180 -0.43 13.95 -2.32
C GLU A 180 -0.11 12.47 -2.56
N GLY A 181 -0.67 11.56 -1.73
CA GLY A 181 -0.48 10.12 -1.84
C GLY A 181 0.61 9.56 -0.93
N PHE A 182 1.10 10.33 0.04
CA PHE A 182 2.10 9.84 1.00
C PHE A 182 1.44 9.15 2.20
N ILE A 183 2.00 8.02 2.63
CA ILE A 183 1.61 7.35 3.87
C ILE A 183 2.07 8.21 5.05
N ARG A 184 1.12 8.64 5.87
CA ARG A 184 1.36 9.47 7.05
C ARG A 184 1.30 8.69 8.36
N GLN A 185 0.49 7.64 8.40
CA GLN A 185 0.33 6.82 9.59
C GLN A 185 0.00 5.38 9.22
N ARG A 186 0.40 4.44 10.09
CA ARG A 186 0.04 3.02 10.05
C ARG A 186 -0.41 2.55 11.42
N TYR A 187 -1.51 1.82 11.45
CA TYR A 187 -2.00 1.13 12.64
C TYR A 187 -2.06 -0.37 12.41
N VAL A 188 -1.77 -1.13 13.43
CA VAL A 188 -2.04 -2.57 13.50
C VAL A 188 -2.98 -2.80 14.68
N GLY A 189 -4.08 -3.48 14.44
CA GLY A 189 -5.17 -3.64 15.40
C GLY A 189 -6.12 -2.45 15.46
N PRO A 190 -7.29 -2.62 16.12
CA PRO A 190 -8.39 -1.67 16.09
C PRO A 190 -8.05 -0.35 16.80
N ARG A 191 -8.62 0.74 16.30
CA ARG A 191 -8.53 2.08 16.89
C ARG A 191 -9.92 2.71 17.02
N SER A 192 -10.05 3.61 17.99
CA SER A 192 -11.28 4.40 18.16
C SER A 192 -11.36 5.55 17.14
N GLU A 193 -12.58 6.02 16.86
CA GLU A 193 -12.84 7.20 16.04
C GLU A 193 -11.98 8.40 16.47
N LYS A 194 -11.84 8.64 17.78
CA LYS A 194 -11.05 9.74 18.33
C LYS A 194 -9.57 9.68 17.90
N ILE A 195 -8.98 8.47 17.87
CA ILE A 195 -7.58 8.27 17.46
C ILE A 195 -7.45 8.52 15.96
N PHE A 196 -8.33 7.94 15.14
CA PHE A 196 -8.32 8.19 13.70
C PHE A 196 -8.50 9.67 13.38
N TYR A 197 -9.49 10.33 13.99
CA TYR A 197 -9.74 11.73 13.73
C TYR A 197 -8.56 12.62 14.14
N ARG A 198 -7.94 12.40 15.29
CA ARG A 198 -6.74 13.15 15.72
C ARG A 198 -5.66 13.16 14.64
N ASP A 199 -5.44 12.01 14.01
CA ASP A 199 -4.33 11.82 13.08
C ASP A 199 -4.73 12.11 11.62
N LEU A 200 -6.03 12.10 11.28
CA LEU A 200 -6.59 12.56 10.01
C LEU A 200 -6.66 14.09 9.93
N LYS A 201 -7.02 14.74 11.04
CA LYS A 201 -7.32 16.18 11.10
C LYS A 201 -6.29 17.09 10.42
N PRO A 202 -4.97 16.84 10.51
CA PRO A 202 -3.97 17.71 9.87
C PRO A 202 -4.01 17.67 8.33
N TYR A 203 -4.71 16.72 7.71
CA TYR A 203 -4.76 16.47 6.28
C TYR A 203 -6.13 16.74 5.65
N LEU A 204 -7.18 16.88 6.47
CA LEU A 204 -8.57 17.16 6.04
C LEU A 204 -8.83 18.62 5.57
#